data_9ae45322b9ea93e7560df8a28084055f
#
_entry.id   9ae45322b9ea93e7560df8a28084055f
#
_cell.length_a   1.000
_cell.length_b   1.000
_cell.length_c   1.000
_cell.angle_alpha   90.00
_cell.angle_beta   90.00
_cell.angle_gamma   90.00
#
_symmetry.space_group_name_H-M   'P 1'
#
loop_
_entity.id
_entity.type
_entity.pdbx_description
1 polymer ?
#
loop_
_entity_poly.entity_id
_entity_poly.type
_entity_poly.pdbx_seq_one_letter_code
_entity_poly.pdbx_strand_id
1 'polypeptide(L)'
;YDSVVMNVDAEVCGTDQIFNALAGRTLLKRLKNKDKFVIALNLIANPKTGELMSKSNGTGVFINQLPNDLFGSIMSLPDPMREPLFLNCTRIPMNEKDSIIDLGPREAKARVASDIVKRLRGEDAAKIAETSFDSTFSKGGVPEDVQGIKFSKGGESLVELLIKAGIVPSKTEWRRLVNDGAVRNEKDEKITNVNFAPTETTILKIVKRRFVKIIL
;
A
#
# COMPACT_ATOMS: atom_id res chain seq x y z
N TYR A 1 17.02 17.06 -24.53
CA TYR A 1 18.43 17.52 -24.61
C TYR A 1 19.34 16.70 -23.68
N ASP A 2 18.82 16.14 -22.61
CA ASP A 2 19.55 15.33 -21.62
C ASP A 2 20.31 14.16 -22.25
N SER A 3 19.67 13.48 -23.22
CA SER A 3 20.33 12.41 -23.99
C SER A 3 21.61 12.85 -24.69
N VAL A 4 21.65 14.12 -25.16
CA VAL A 4 22.84 14.70 -25.83
C VAL A 4 23.93 15.02 -24.82
N VAL A 5 23.56 15.65 -23.70
CA VAL A 5 24.51 16.03 -22.63
C VAL A 5 25.12 14.81 -21.98
N MET A 6 24.28 13.85 -21.59
CA MET A 6 24.69 12.62 -20.92
C MET A 6 25.30 11.57 -21.86
N ASN A 7 25.15 11.77 -23.16
CA ASN A 7 25.69 10.87 -24.20
C ASN A 7 25.26 9.40 -24.02
N VAL A 8 24.00 9.17 -23.70
CA VAL A 8 23.45 7.87 -23.32
C VAL A 8 23.34 6.89 -24.50
N ASP A 9 23.44 5.59 -24.23
CA ASP A 9 23.23 4.50 -25.19
C ASP A 9 21.79 4.01 -25.21
N ALA A 10 21.08 4.12 -24.09
CA ALA A 10 19.70 3.72 -23.95
C ALA A 10 18.94 4.66 -22.99
N GLU A 11 17.65 4.78 -23.23
CA GLU A 11 16.71 5.48 -22.34
C GLU A 11 15.54 4.56 -22.00
N VAL A 12 15.25 4.42 -20.72
CA VAL A 12 14.11 3.67 -20.20
C VAL A 12 13.06 4.67 -19.75
N CYS A 13 11.84 4.55 -20.25
CA CYS A 13 10.74 5.47 -19.92
C CYS A 13 9.39 4.75 -19.86
N GLY A 14 8.37 5.42 -19.36
CA GLY A 14 7.00 4.97 -19.51
C GLY A 14 6.49 5.15 -20.95
N THR A 15 5.47 4.41 -21.33
CA THR A 15 4.85 4.52 -22.66
C THR A 15 4.30 5.94 -22.97
N ASP A 16 3.96 6.71 -21.94
CA ASP A 16 3.54 8.11 -22.05
C ASP A 16 4.68 9.04 -22.48
N GLN A 17 5.95 8.63 -22.34
CA GLN A 17 7.14 9.42 -22.66
C GLN A 17 7.81 9.04 -23.99
N ILE A 18 7.23 8.13 -24.77
CA ILE A 18 7.84 7.65 -26.04
C ILE A 18 8.17 8.81 -26.96
N PHE A 19 7.26 9.78 -27.12
CA PHE A 19 7.48 10.94 -27.98
C PHE A 19 8.72 11.74 -27.56
N ASN A 20 8.87 12.01 -26.27
CA ASN A 20 10.00 12.75 -25.72
C ASN A 20 11.32 11.97 -25.88
N ALA A 21 11.29 10.67 -25.64
CA ALA A 21 12.45 9.79 -25.80
C ALA A 21 12.92 9.70 -27.27
N LEU A 22 11.98 9.65 -28.22
CA LEU A 22 12.30 9.64 -29.66
C LEU A 22 12.82 11.02 -30.13
N ALA A 23 12.28 12.13 -29.60
CA ALA A 23 12.84 13.46 -29.85
C ALA A 23 14.28 13.56 -29.37
N GLY A 24 14.57 13.03 -28.14
CA GLY A 24 15.94 12.96 -27.63
C GLY A 24 16.87 12.10 -28.49
N ARG A 25 16.39 10.98 -29.04
CA ARG A 25 17.15 10.13 -29.98
C ARG A 25 17.49 10.90 -31.25
N THR A 26 16.51 11.64 -31.82
CA THR A 26 16.72 12.44 -33.02
C THR A 26 17.76 13.52 -32.80
N LEU A 27 17.70 14.23 -31.66
CA LEU A 27 18.70 15.26 -31.30
C LEU A 27 20.07 14.65 -31.13
N LEU A 28 20.23 13.53 -30.44
CA LEU A 28 21.51 12.85 -30.25
C LEU A 28 22.13 12.44 -31.58
N LYS A 29 21.32 11.90 -32.48
CA LYS A 29 21.76 11.54 -33.85
C LYS A 29 22.25 12.74 -34.63
N ARG A 30 21.51 13.87 -34.59
CA ARG A 30 21.87 15.07 -35.33
C ARG A 30 23.11 15.78 -34.76
N LEU A 31 23.23 15.84 -33.44
CA LEU A 31 24.27 16.65 -32.79
C LEU A 31 25.55 15.87 -32.54
N LYS A 32 25.48 14.55 -32.34
CA LYS A 32 26.63 13.70 -32.02
C LYS A 32 26.82 12.51 -32.95
N ASN A 33 25.99 12.37 -33.99
CA ASN A 33 25.98 11.23 -34.91
C ASN A 33 25.87 9.87 -34.18
N LYS A 34 25.20 9.84 -33.03
CA LYS A 34 25.04 8.67 -32.18
C LYS A 34 23.58 8.26 -32.11
N ASP A 35 23.32 6.97 -32.28
CA ASP A 35 21.99 6.39 -32.03
C ASP A 35 21.85 5.97 -30.56
N LYS A 36 20.62 5.91 -30.09
CA LYS A 36 20.28 5.33 -28.78
C LYS A 36 19.05 4.43 -28.88
N PHE A 37 18.97 3.45 -27.98
CA PHE A 37 17.78 2.63 -27.80
C PHE A 37 16.76 3.35 -26.93
N VAL A 38 15.49 3.07 -27.16
CA VAL A 38 14.38 3.49 -26.28
C VAL A 38 13.64 2.24 -25.83
N ILE A 39 13.56 2.05 -24.52
CA ILE A 39 12.86 0.94 -23.89
C ILE A 39 11.65 1.53 -23.16
N ALA A 40 10.46 1.35 -23.75
CA ALA A 40 9.22 1.84 -23.15
C ALA A 40 8.57 0.74 -22.31
N LEU A 41 8.26 1.06 -21.04
CA LEU A 41 7.59 0.18 -20.11
C LEU A 41 6.12 0.56 -19.98
N ASN A 42 5.26 -0.42 -19.81
CA ASN A 42 3.85 -0.21 -19.56
C ASN A 42 3.63 0.55 -18.26
N LEU A 43 2.69 1.49 -18.28
CA LEU A 43 2.24 2.16 -17.06
C LEU A 43 1.34 1.22 -16.26
N ILE A 44 1.46 1.29 -14.93
CA ILE A 44 0.60 0.52 -14.05
C ILE A 44 -0.68 1.35 -13.84
N ALA A 45 -1.74 0.92 -14.47
CA ALA A 45 -3.06 1.57 -14.42
C ALA A 45 -4.14 0.56 -14.02
N ASN A 46 -5.21 1.05 -13.41
CA ASN A 46 -6.40 0.27 -13.17
C ASN A 46 -7.10 0.00 -14.52
N PRO A 47 -7.23 -1.25 -14.97
CA PRO A 47 -7.78 -1.56 -16.28
C PRO A 47 -9.26 -1.21 -16.42
N LYS A 48 -10.00 -1.00 -15.32
CA LYS A 48 -11.41 -0.60 -15.34
C LYS A 48 -11.61 0.90 -15.37
N THR A 49 -10.78 1.67 -14.67
CA THR A 49 -10.95 3.12 -14.53
C THR A 49 -9.95 3.93 -15.36
N GLY A 50 -8.87 3.31 -15.83
CA GLY A 50 -7.75 3.99 -16.48
C GLY A 50 -6.87 4.78 -15.50
N GLU A 51 -7.18 4.78 -14.21
CA GLU A 51 -6.43 5.54 -13.21
C GLU A 51 -5.02 4.96 -13.04
N LEU A 52 -4.02 5.84 -13.18
CA LEU A 52 -2.62 5.48 -13.02
C LEU A 52 -2.26 5.33 -11.54
N MET A 53 -1.44 4.32 -11.23
CA MET A 53 -0.75 4.24 -9.95
C MET A 53 0.28 5.38 -9.87
N SER A 54 0.01 6.38 -9.03
CA SER A 54 0.79 7.60 -8.96
C SER A 54 1.03 8.05 -7.52
N LYS A 55 2.24 8.56 -7.26
CA LYS A 55 2.60 9.18 -5.98
C LYS A 55 1.78 10.45 -5.74
N SER A 56 1.66 11.31 -6.74
CA SER A 56 0.95 12.59 -6.64
C SER A 56 -0.55 12.44 -6.40
N ASN A 57 -1.15 11.36 -6.90
CA ASN A 57 -2.56 11.07 -6.71
C ASN A 57 -2.84 10.24 -5.45
N GLY A 58 -1.80 9.84 -4.70
CA GLY A 58 -1.95 9.01 -3.52
C GLY A 58 -2.38 7.56 -3.80
N THR A 59 -2.38 7.14 -5.06
CA THR A 59 -2.77 5.78 -5.50
C THR A 59 -1.59 4.83 -5.63
N GLY A 60 -0.36 5.33 -5.36
CA GLY A 60 0.87 4.56 -5.45
C GLY A 60 1.14 3.68 -4.23
N VAL A 61 1.76 2.53 -4.44
CA VAL A 61 2.36 1.71 -3.39
C VAL A 61 3.86 2.00 -3.33
N PHE A 62 4.37 2.33 -2.15
CA PHE A 62 5.76 2.73 -1.97
C PHE A 62 6.63 1.52 -1.63
N ILE A 63 7.68 1.31 -2.41
CA ILE A 63 8.59 0.16 -2.23
C ILE A 63 9.52 0.27 -1.01
N ASN A 64 9.60 1.44 -0.37
CA ASN A 64 10.40 1.66 0.85
C ASN A 64 9.65 1.33 2.15
N GLN A 65 8.39 0.87 2.06
CA GLN A 65 7.61 0.42 3.21
C GLN A 65 8.22 -0.82 3.87
N LEU A 66 7.88 -1.04 5.14
CA LEU A 66 8.16 -2.31 5.83
C LEU A 66 7.43 -3.48 5.14
N PRO A 67 7.92 -4.73 5.26
CA PRO A 67 7.34 -5.88 4.56
C PRO A 67 5.84 -6.05 4.78
N ASN A 68 5.37 -5.94 6.02
CA ASN A 68 3.96 -6.09 6.38
C ASN A 68 3.09 -4.97 5.77
N ASP A 69 3.59 -3.72 5.80
CA ASP A 69 2.89 -2.57 5.24
C ASP A 69 2.84 -2.64 3.71
N LEU A 70 3.94 -3.06 3.08
CA LEU A 70 4.01 -3.25 1.64
C LEU A 70 3.03 -4.32 1.18
N PHE A 71 3.01 -5.47 1.85
CA PHE A 71 2.05 -6.54 1.58
C PHE A 71 0.61 -6.05 1.74
N GLY A 72 0.29 -5.42 2.86
CA GLY A 72 -1.03 -4.86 3.14
C GLY A 72 -1.45 -3.78 2.15
N SER A 73 -0.52 -2.92 1.70
CA SER A 73 -0.77 -1.89 0.68
C SER A 73 -1.15 -2.53 -0.65
N ILE A 74 -0.45 -3.57 -1.09
CA ILE A 74 -0.77 -4.31 -2.32
C ILE A 74 -2.13 -5.00 -2.19
N MET A 75 -2.40 -5.67 -1.06
CA MET A 75 -3.68 -6.31 -0.80
C MET A 75 -4.86 -5.32 -0.80
N SER A 76 -4.59 -4.06 -0.49
CA SER A 76 -5.61 -3.01 -0.44
C SER A 76 -5.99 -2.44 -1.79
N LEU A 77 -5.18 -2.68 -2.82
CA LEU A 77 -5.46 -2.19 -4.17
C LEU A 77 -6.77 -2.80 -4.73
N PRO A 78 -7.46 -2.08 -5.62
CA PRO A 78 -8.64 -2.61 -6.31
C PRO A 78 -8.34 -3.96 -7.00
N ASP A 79 -9.31 -4.87 -7.00
CA ASP A 79 -9.13 -6.22 -7.55
C ASP A 79 -8.65 -6.27 -9.01
N PRO A 80 -9.06 -5.35 -9.90
CA PRO A 80 -8.54 -5.32 -11.26
C PRO A 80 -7.02 -5.08 -11.35
N MET A 81 -6.40 -4.54 -10.31
CA MET A 81 -4.96 -4.26 -10.29
C MET A 81 -4.09 -5.52 -10.21
N ARG A 82 -4.65 -6.69 -9.84
CA ARG A 82 -3.88 -7.94 -9.71
C ARG A 82 -3.12 -8.32 -10.99
N GLU A 83 -3.75 -8.15 -12.15
CA GLU A 83 -3.12 -8.49 -13.43
C GLU A 83 -2.04 -7.48 -13.85
N PRO A 84 -2.25 -6.16 -13.85
CA PRO A 84 -1.18 -5.20 -14.07
C PRO A 84 0.03 -5.38 -13.15
N LEU A 85 -0.21 -5.68 -11.87
CA LEU A 85 0.87 -5.94 -10.91
C LEU A 85 1.60 -7.25 -11.22
N PHE A 86 0.89 -8.31 -11.57
CA PHE A 86 1.48 -9.57 -12.01
C PHE A 86 2.44 -9.33 -13.18
N LEU A 87 1.95 -8.66 -14.22
CA LEU A 87 2.70 -8.43 -15.47
C LEU A 87 3.93 -7.54 -15.30
N ASN A 88 3.81 -6.49 -14.48
CA ASN A 88 4.84 -5.45 -14.43
C ASN A 88 5.73 -5.52 -13.17
N CYS A 89 5.30 -6.21 -12.12
CA CYS A 89 5.98 -6.17 -10.81
C CYS A 89 6.49 -7.54 -10.32
N THR A 90 6.09 -8.65 -10.95
CA THR A 90 6.54 -9.99 -10.54
C THR A 90 7.53 -10.62 -11.53
N ARG A 91 8.17 -11.70 -11.09
CA ARG A 91 8.95 -12.62 -11.95
C ARG A 91 8.28 -14.00 -12.06
N ILE A 92 7.05 -14.09 -11.65
CA ILE A 92 6.29 -15.34 -11.82
C ILE A 92 6.20 -15.63 -13.32
N PRO A 93 6.46 -16.87 -13.74
CA PRO A 93 6.40 -17.24 -15.15
C PRO A 93 5.04 -16.94 -15.78
N MET A 94 5.06 -16.46 -17.02
CA MET A 94 3.83 -16.07 -17.73
C MET A 94 2.85 -17.22 -17.97
N ASN A 95 3.33 -18.46 -18.04
CA ASN A 95 2.48 -19.65 -18.15
C ASN A 95 1.69 -19.94 -16.86
N GLU A 96 2.05 -19.34 -15.72
CA GLU A 96 1.30 -19.43 -14.46
C GLU A 96 0.24 -18.32 -14.32
N LYS A 97 0.21 -17.34 -15.23
CA LYS A 97 -0.66 -16.16 -15.13
C LYS A 97 -2.12 -16.54 -14.91
N ASP A 98 -2.67 -17.33 -15.82
CA ASP A 98 -4.10 -17.63 -15.81
C ASP A 98 -4.47 -18.44 -14.58
N SER A 99 -3.65 -19.43 -14.20
CA SER A 99 -3.87 -20.22 -12.98
C SER A 99 -3.86 -19.38 -11.70
N ILE A 100 -3.03 -18.34 -11.63
CA ILE A 100 -2.96 -17.44 -10.47
C ILE A 100 -4.14 -16.46 -10.49
N ILE A 101 -4.45 -15.87 -11.64
CA ILE A 101 -5.56 -14.91 -11.74
C ILE A 101 -6.91 -15.58 -11.44
N ASP A 102 -7.07 -16.85 -11.81
CA ASP A 102 -8.28 -17.66 -11.59
C ASP A 102 -8.46 -18.15 -10.14
N LEU A 103 -7.44 -18.05 -9.29
CA LEU A 103 -7.58 -18.30 -7.84
C LEU A 103 -8.63 -17.40 -7.16
N GLY A 104 -9.00 -16.31 -7.82
CA GLY A 104 -9.88 -15.29 -7.26
C GLY A 104 -9.11 -14.06 -6.78
N PRO A 105 -9.83 -12.94 -6.56
CA PRO A 105 -9.19 -11.63 -6.34
C PRO A 105 -8.25 -11.59 -5.13
N ARG A 106 -8.60 -12.26 -4.04
CA ARG A 106 -7.83 -12.24 -2.80
C ARG A 106 -6.56 -13.06 -2.91
N GLU A 107 -6.70 -14.32 -3.32
CA GLU A 107 -5.58 -15.26 -3.43
C GLU A 107 -4.60 -14.83 -4.52
N ALA A 108 -5.10 -14.36 -5.67
CA ALA A 108 -4.26 -13.82 -6.74
C ALA A 108 -3.46 -12.59 -6.27
N LYS A 109 -4.09 -11.64 -5.54
CA LYS A 109 -3.36 -10.50 -4.96
C LYS A 109 -2.34 -10.94 -3.91
N ALA A 110 -2.67 -11.90 -3.06
CA ALA A 110 -1.74 -12.41 -2.05
C ALA A 110 -0.50 -13.04 -2.70
N ARG A 111 -0.69 -13.84 -3.77
CA ARG A 111 0.42 -14.44 -4.53
C ARG A 111 1.32 -13.38 -5.16
N VAL A 112 0.72 -12.35 -5.76
CA VAL A 112 1.45 -11.21 -6.35
C VAL A 112 2.18 -10.42 -5.27
N ALA A 113 1.52 -10.11 -4.15
CA ALA A 113 2.12 -9.39 -3.02
C ALA A 113 3.30 -10.15 -2.42
N SER A 114 3.16 -11.45 -2.23
CA SER A 114 4.21 -12.33 -1.71
C SER A 114 5.45 -12.30 -2.62
N ASP A 115 5.29 -12.43 -3.95
CA ASP A 115 6.41 -12.35 -4.89
C ASP A 115 7.09 -10.97 -4.88
N ILE A 116 6.32 -9.89 -4.84
CA ILE A 116 6.87 -8.51 -4.77
C ILE A 116 7.66 -8.32 -3.48
N VAL A 117 7.11 -8.70 -2.32
CA VAL A 117 7.81 -8.57 -1.03
C VAL A 117 9.05 -9.45 -1.00
N LYS A 118 8.95 -10.71 -1.49
CA LYS A 118 10.09 -11.63 -1.61
C LYS A 118 11.26 -11.01 -2.40
N ARG A 119 10.96 -10.35 -3.49
CA ARG A 119 11.97 -9.73 -4.35
C ARG A 119 12.64 -8.52 -3.73
N LEU A 120 11.91 -7.75 -2.95
CA LEU A 120 12.40 -6.51 -2.35
C LEU A 120 13.02 -6.71 -0.96
N ARG A 121 12.60 -7.74 -0.22
CA ARG A 121 12.92 -7.95 1.21
C ARG A 121 13.39 -9.36 1.56
N GLY A 122 13.35 -10.29 0.62
CA GLY A 122 13.71 -11.69 0.83
C GLY A 122 12.52 -12.58 1.15
N GLU A 123 12.76 -13.89 1.09
CA GLU A 123 11.70 -14.91 1.20
C GLU A 123 11.09 -14.97 2.60
N ASP A 124 11.92 -14.87 3.64
CA ASP A 124 11.44 -14.94 5.03
C ASP A 124 10.55 -13.75 5.37
N ALA A 125 10.93 -12.55 4.91
CA ALA A 125 10.11 -11.35 5.09
C ALA A 125 8.74 -11.46 4.38
N ALA A 126 8.70 -12.10 3.21
CA ALA A 126 7.45 -12.32 2.49
C ALA A 126 6.53 -13.30 3.24
N LYS A 127 7.07 -14.41 3.75
CA LYS A 127 6.31 -15.40 4.54
C LYS A 127 5.76 -14.78 5.83
N ILE A 128 6.56 -13.99 6.53
CA ILE A 128 6.14 -13.28 7.75
C ILE A 128 5.01 -12.29 7.41
N ALA A 129 5.17 -11.50 6.35
CA ALA A 129 4.16 -10.51 5.95
C ALA A 129 2.83 -11.16 5.55
N GLU A 130 2.86 -12.26 4.81
CA GLU A 130 1.68 -13.04 4.42
C GLU A 130 0.98 -13.63 5.64
N THR A 131 1.71 -14.29 6.55
CA THR A 131 1.17 -14.86 7.78
C THR A 131 0.58 -13.79 8.69
N SER A 132 1.26 -12.66 8.85
CA SER A 132 0.79 -11.52 9.63
C SER A 132 -0.50 -10.93 9.03
N PHE A 133 -0.56 -10.79 7.70
CA PHE A 133 -1.77 -10.34 7.02
C PHE A 133 -2.94 -11.30 7.23
N ASP A 134 -2.71 -12.60 7.09
CA ASP A 134 -3.74 -13.62 7.27
C ASP A 134 -4.23 -13.68 8.71
N SER A 135 -3.35 -13.61 9.71
CA SER A 135 -3.76 -13.59 11.12
C SER A 135 -4.61 -12.36 11.45
N THR A 136 -4.24 -11.20 10.89
CA THR A 136 -4.91 -9.91 11.16
C THR A 136 -6.26 -9.79 10.45
N PHE A 137 -6.33 -10.17 9.17
CA PHE A 137 -7.49 -9.82 8.33
C PHE A 137 -8.39 -11.01 7.96
N SER A 138 -7.89 -12.25 8.02
CA SER A 138 -8.68 -13.44 7.72
C SER A 138 -9.37 -14.01 8.95
N LYS A 139 -8.72 -13.89 10.11
CA LYS A 139 -9.23 -14.43 11.38
C LYS A 139 -9.79 -13.38 12.31
N GLY A 140 -9.92 -12.11 11.85
CA GLY A 140 -10.35 -11.00 12.71
C GLY A 140 -9.34 -10.65 13.81
N GLY A 141 -8.08 -11.08 13.64
CA GLY A 141 -7.01 -10.84 14.62
C GLY A 141 -6.58 -9.37 14.67
N VAL A 142 -5.88 -9.04 15.73
CA VAL A 142 -5.24 -7.75 15.95
C VAL A 142 -3.79 -7.86 15.49
N PRO A 143 -3.22 -6.85 14.77
CA PRO A 143 -1.79 -6.86 14.42
C PRO A 143 -0.91 -7.00 15.67
N GLU A 144 0.20 -7.72 15.57
CA GLU A 144 1.15 -7.86 16.69
C GLU A 144 1.84 -6.53 17.02
N ASP A 145 2.02 -5.66 16.02
CA ASP A 145 2.69 -4.36 16.16
C ASP A 145 1.67 -3.22 16.16
N VAL A 146 0.87 -3.17 17.21
CA VAL A 146 -0.11 -2.10 17.41
C VAL A 146 0.51 -0.95 18.20
N GLN A 147 0.44 0.28 17.65
CA GLN A 147 0.88 1.48 18.33
C GLN A 147 0.23 1.59 19.72
N GLY A 148 1.05 1.61 20.76
CA GLY A 148 0.61 1.78 22.15
C GLY A 148 0.48 3.27 22.52
N ILE A 149 -0.64 3.63 23.14
CA ILE A 149 -0.88 4.97 23.70
C ILE A 149 -1.14 4.80 25.21
N LYS A 150 -0.36 5.50 26.04
CA LYS A 150 -0.59 5.54 27.48
C LYS A 150 -1.77 6.47 27.79
N PHE A 151 -2.75 5.94 28.50
CA PHE A 151 -3.93 6.65 28.99
C PHE A 151 -3.97 6.65 30.50
N SER A 152 -4.18 7.83 31.13
CA SER A 152 -4.31 7.96 32.59
C SER A 152 -5.65 8.58 32.92
N LYS A 153 -6.36 7.98 33.86
CA LYS A 153 -7.62 8.57 34.42
C LYS A 153 -7.32 9.92 35.06
N GLY A 154 -8.03 10.96 34.65
CA GLY A 154 -7.82 12.34 35.13
C GLY A 154 -6.81 13.15 34.31
N GLY A 155 -6.18 12.57 33.32
CA GLY A 155 -5.33 13.24 32.31
C GLY A 155 -6.09 13.73 31.07
N GLU A 156 -5.38 13.79 29.95
CA GLU A 156 -5.99 14.16 28.67
C GLU A 156 -7.06 13.12 28.25
N SER A 157 -8.08 13.59 27.54
CA SER A 157 -9.11 12.70 27.01
C SER A 157 -8.54 11.72 25.97
N LEU A 158 -9.14 10.53 25.86
CA LEU A 158 -8.68 9.53 24.89
C LEU A 158 -8.64 10.12 23.45
N VAL A 159 -9.63 10.93 23.09
CA VAL A 159 -9.69 11.54 21.75
C VAL A 159 -8.53 12.52 21.51
N GLU A 160 -8.07 13.24 22.52
CA GLU A 160 -6.91 14.15 22.41
C GLU A 160 -5.61 13.36 22.19
N LEU A 161 -5.45 12.26 22.89
CA LEU A 161 -4.31 11.35 22.71
C LEU A 161 -4.31 10.71 21.32
N LEU A 162 -5.47 10.28 20.81
CA LEU A 162 -5.62 9.72 19.47
C LEU A 162 -5.30 10.75 18.37
N ILE A 163 -5.66 12.03 18.59
CA ILE A 163 -5.32 13.13 17.67
C ILE A 163 -3.82 13.40 17.69
N LYS A 164 -3.22 13.50 18.89
CA LYS A 164 -1.77 13.70 19.04
C LYS A 164 -0.95 12.58 18.42
N ALA A 165 -1.45 11.35 18.50
CA ALA A 165 -0.82 10.18 17.88
C ALA A 165 -1.08 10.07 16.36
N GLY A 166 -1.84 10.99 15.76
CA GLY A 166 -2.15 10.98 14.33
C GLY A 166 -3.13 9.89 13.90
N ILE A 167 -3.78 9.20 14.85
CA ILE A 167 -4.73 8.10 14.59
C ILE A 167 -6.06 8.63 14.07
N VAL A 168 -6.51 9.77 14.63
CA VAL A 168 -7.73 10.46 14.22
C VAL A 168 -7.40 11.93 13.95
N PRO A 169 -7.88 12.52 12.83
CA PRO A 169 -7.49 13.87 12.45
C PRO A 169 -8.13 14.99 13.31
N SER A 170 -9.32 14.72 13.91
CA SER A 170 -10.04 15.72 14.70
C SER A 170 -11.08 15.11 15.66
N LYS A 171 -11.54 15.91 16.65
CA LYS A 171 -12.65 15.54 17.55
C LYS A 171 -13.96 15.31 16.78
N THR A 172 -14.19 16.05 15.70
CA THR A 172 -15.38 15.90 14.85
C THR A 172 -15.37 14.54 14.14
N GLU A 173 -14.22 14.17 13.59
CA GLU A 173 -14.07 12.87 12.93
C GLU A 173 -14.22 11.71 13.92
N TRP A 174 -13.66 11.81 15.12
CA TRP A 174 -13.88 10.83 16.17
C TRP A 174 -15.36 10.63 16.48
N ARG A 175 -16.12 11.73 16.69
CA ARG A 175 -17.57 11.66 16.94
C ARG A 175 -18.31 10.97 15.80
N ARG A 176 -17.95 11.29 14.55
CA ARG A 176 -18.54 10.64 13.37
C ARG A 176 -18.27 9.13 13.39
N LEU A 177 -17.01 8.73 13.59
CA LEU A 177 -16.61 7.32 13.59
C LEU A 177 -17.31 6.51 14.71
N VAL A 178 -17.48 7.09 15.89
CA VAL A 178 -18.20 6.45 17.00
C VAL A 178 -19.69 6.30 16.65
N ASN A 179 -20.32 7.36 16.16
CA ASN A 179 -21.74 7.34 15.79
C ASN A 179 -22.03 6.36 14.63
N ASP A 180 -21.13 6.26 13.67
CA ASP A 180 -21.22 5.32 12.55
C ASP A 180 -20.92 3.86 12.98
N GLY A 181 -20.56 3.61 14.26
CA GLY A 181 -20.21 2.30 14.78
C GLY A 181 -18.92 1.74 14.16
N ALA A 182 -18.04 2.64 13.68
CA ALA A 182 -16.77 2.30 13.05
C ALA A 182 -15.64 2.11 14.06
N VAL A 183 -15.88 2.33 15.36
CA VAL A 183 -14.94 2.08 16.45
C VAL A 183 -15.41 0.88 17.24
N ARG A 184 -14.50 -0.11 17.40
CA ARG A 184 -14.79 -1.36 18.12
C ARG A 184 -13.66 -1.73 19.08
N ASN A 185 -13.96 -2.50 20.09
CA ASN A 185 -12.95 -3.10 20.97
C ASN A 185 -12.42 -4.44 20.39
N GLU A 186 -11.50 -5.07 21.09
CA GLU A 186 -10.92 -6.37 20.71
C GLU A 186 -11.93 -7.53 20.66
N LYS A 187 -13.10 -7.40 21.30
CA LYS A 187 -14.22 -8.35 21.24
C LYS A 187 -15.19 -8.05 20.09
N ASP A 188 -14.83 -7.14 19.21
CA ASP A 188 -15.65 -6.61 18.09
C ASP A 188 -16.94 -5.90 18.53
N GLU A 189 -17.04 -5.48 19.81
CA GLU A 189 -18.15 -4.72 20.33
C GLU A 189 -17.98 -3.24 19.96
N LYS A 190 -19.08 -2.61 19.53
CA LYS A 190 -19.08 -1.21 19.12
C LYS A 190 -18.91 -0.28 20.32
N ILE A 191 -18.01 0.67 20.22
CA ILE A 191 -17.92 1.80 21.14
C ILE A 191 -18.98 2.83 20.72
N THR A 192 -19.97 3.08 21.57
CA THR A 192 -21.08 4.00 21.31
C THR A 192 -20.97 5.31 22.06
N ASN A 193 -20.09 5.37 23.08
CA ASN A 193 -19.86 6.58 23.85
C ASN A 193 -18.71 7.40 23.26
N VAL A 194 -19.00 8.60 22.81
CA VAL A 194 -18.00 9.54 22.27
C VAL A 194 -16.93 9.91 23.30
N ASN A 195 -17.30 9.93 24.60
CA ASN A 195 -16.41 10.19 25.72
C ASN A 195 -15.87 8.90 26.35
N PHE A 196 -15.73 7.85 25.56
CA PHE A 196 -15.24 6.55 26.02
C PHE A 196 -13.87 6.72 26.72
N ALA A 197 -13.82 6.21 27.94
CA ALA A 197 -12.60 6.13 28.74
C ALA A 197 -12.38 4.67 29.12
N PRO A 198 -11.31 4.02 28.64
CA PRO A 198 -11.04 2.63 28.97
C PRO A 198 -10.75 2.47 30.46
N THR A 199 -11.21 1.36 31.03
CA THR A 199 -10.97 0.99 32.43
C THR A 199 -9.88 -0.05 32.59
N GLU A 200 -9.46 -0.66 31.50
CA GLU A 200 -8.39 -1.65 31.39
C GLU A 200 -7.62 -1.46 30.08
N THR A 201 -6.42 -2.01 29.99
CA THR A 201 -5.66 -2.02 28.75
C THR A 201 -6.48 -2.73 27.68
N THR A 202 -6.76 -2.06 26.57
CA THR A 202 -7.61 -2.58 25.50
C THR A 202 -7.10 -2.16 24.13
N ILE A 203 -7.49 -2.89 23.10
CA ILE A 203 -7.19 -2.54 21.73
C ILE A 203 -8.46 -2.01 21.06
N LEU A 204 -8.35 -0.84 20.47
CA LEU A 204 -9.42 -0.25 19.68
C LEU A 204 -9.14 -0.44 18.20
N LYS A 205 -10.11 -0.96 17.49
CA LYS A 205 -10.17 -1.01 16.04
C LYS A 205 -10.95 0.20 15.54
N ILE A 206 -10.25 1.10 14.87
CA ILE A 206 -10.83 2.34 14.32
C ILE A 206 -10.91 2.19 12.82
N VAL A 207 -12.13 2.03 12.28
CA VAL A 207 -12.35 1.67 10.87
C VAL A 207 -11.75 0.27 10.57
N LYS A 208 -11.72 -0.16 9.30
CA LYS A 208 -11.32 -1.53 8.92
C LYS A 208 -9.84 -1.86 9.16
N ARG A 209 -8.95 -0.85 9.32
CA ARG A 209 -7.48 -1.06 9.23
C ARG A 209 -6.64 -0.32 10.25
N ARG A 210 -7.23 0.48 11.14
CA ARG A 210 -6.49 1.21 12.18
C ARG A 210 -6.72 0.54 13.51
N PHE A 211 -5.64 0.09 14.12
CA PHE A 211 -5.64 -0.47 15.46
C PHE A 211 -4.78 0.40 16.38
N VAL A 212 -5.20 0.55 17.61
CA VAL A 212 -4.44 1.24 18.65
C VAL A 212 -4.59 0.53 19.99
N LYS A 213 -3.48 0.28 20.66
CA LYS A 213 -3.46 -0.30 22.00
C LYS A 213 -3.47 0.82 23.03
N ILE A 214 -4.51 0.89 23.84
CA ILE A 214 -4.61 1.83 24.96
C ILE A 214 -4.05 1.13 26.19
N ILE A 215 -2.99 1.67 26.76
CA ILE A 215 -2.27 1.15 27.92
C ILE A 215 -2.60 2.05 29.11
N LEU A 216 -3.15 1.46 30.17
CA LEU A 216 -3.42 2.17 31.42
C LEU A 216 -2.18 2.25 32.31
#